data_2be550a876b76716a435b33541afe639
#
_entry.id   2be550a876b76716a435b33541afe639
#
_cell.length_a   1.000
_cell.length_b   1.000
_cell.length_c   1.000
_cell.angle_alpha   90.00
_cell.angle_beta   90.00
_cell.angle_gamma   90.00
#
_symmetry.space_group_name_H-M   'P 1'
#
loop_
_entity.id
_entity.type
_entity.pdbx_description
1 polymer ?
#
loop_
_entity_poly.entity_id
_entity_poly.type
_entity_poly.pdbx_seq_one_letter_code
_entity_poly.pdbx_strand_id
1 'polypeptide(L)'
;MTEKEIEQKFKADFRDLFPKLKGATPVPVAALPRDYSEIGKMIDIILSLKVGDKPKNLLCEVISQRYPKQLREKGLQLLEISQQGKKGYPVIIAPYISELGREICKKIGVGFLDLSGNAYLDFESFYMEIEGKPNRFKYPSEPTGLFNPKAERILRFYLLKDPGKEEAGDSYRTITKEVSVSLGQVSKVNKKLDEFGLWSEQSGGAKIIDKTKLLDLWRENYRPERNEVLNLYSIMQVSQIEKQLAEFCKTKKMQYALTLFSGANRLAPFTRYNVATSYFGGDIEELKKTLELKEVPSGANLQILIPYDEGVYYKAQEIAAVKVANPIQIYLDLYNYAGRGKEQAQFLRERVIKF
;
A
#
# COMPACT_ATOMS: atom_id res chain seq x y z
N MET A 1 -8.14 11.88 15.35
CA MET A 1 -8.50 13.32 15.48
C MET A 1 -9.83 13.53 14.80
N THR A 2 -10.72 14.24 15.44
CA THR A 2 -11.96 14.76 14.83
C THR A 2 -11.64 15.92 13.90
N GLU A 3 -12.52 16.25 12.97
CA GLU A 3 -12.35 17.39 12.05
C GLU A 3 -12.12 18.70 12.82
N LYS A 4 -12.82 18.91 13.92
CA LYS A 4 -12.64 20.07 14.81
C LYS A 4 -11.25 20.16 15.45
N GLU A 5 -10.69 19.01 15.88
CA GLU A 5 -9.31 18.96 16.41
C GLU A 5 -8.27 19.25 15.33
N ILE A 6 -8.51 18.75 14.10
CA ILE A 6 -7.65 19.02 12.94
C ILE A 6 -7.68 20.51 12.60
N GLU A 7 -8.87 21.10 12.54
CA GLU A 7 -9.06 22.51 12.27
C GLU A 7 -8.31 23.39 13.29
N GLN A 8 -8.48 23.09 14.59
CA GLN A 8 -7.80 23.83 15.67
C GLN A 8 -6.28 23.72 15.55
N LYS A 9 -5.79 22.50 15.33
CA LYS A 9 -4.36 22.24 15.18
C LYS A 9 -3.79 22.91 13.93
N PHE A 10 -4.51 22.85 12.82
CA PHE A 10 -4.11 23.52 11.59
C PHE A 10 -3.98 25.04 11.81
N LYS A 11 -4.96 25.68 12.44
CA LYS A 11 -4.90 27.12 12.73
C LYS A 11 -3.74 27.51 13.66
N ALA A 12 -3.40 26.64 14.61
CA ALA A 12 -2.28 26.86 15.52
C ALA A 12 -0.91 26.73 14.82
N ASP A 13 -0.74 25.67 14.04
CA ASP A 13 0.56 25.27 13.48
C ASP A 13 0.79 25.81 12.05
N PHE A 14 -0.20 26.42 11.43
CA PHE A 14 -0.20 26.81 10.01
C PHE A 14 1.02 27.63 9.58
N ARG A 15 1.40 28.63 10.36
CA ARG A 15 2.51 29.55 10.02
C ARG A 15 3.87 28.85 10.07
N ASP A 16 3.99 27.87 10.94
CA ASP A 16 5.23 27.10 11.12
C ASP A 16 5.33 25.98 10.08
N LEU A 17 4.19 25.34 9.77
CA LEU A 17 4.13 24.30 8.76
C LEU A 17 4.34 24.84 7.34
N PHE A 18 3.79 26.03 7.06
CA PHE A 18 3.80 26.62 5.73
C PHE A 18 4.36 28.05 5.72
N PRO A 19 5.68 28.24 5.95
CA PRO A 19 6.30 29.57 5.99
C PRO A 19 6.09 30.40 4.72
N LYS A 20 5.95 29.75 3.57
CA LYS A 20 5.65 30.43 2.29
C LYS A 20 4.25 31.03 2.23
N LEU A 21 3.34 30.59 3.11
CA LEU A 21 1.97 31.10 3.24
C LEU A 21 1.78 32.04 4.41
N LYS A 22 2.87 32.60 4.99
CA LYS A 22 2.80 33.50 6.16
C LYS A 22 1.88 34.73 5.97
N GLY A 23 1.69 35.17 4.73
CA GLY A 23 0.76 36.22 4.37
C GLY A 23 -0.71 35.82 4.27
N ALA A 24 -1.00 34.54 4.35
CA ALA A 24 -2.38 34.05 4.34
C ALA A 24 -3.03 34.26 5.71
N THR A 25 -4.22 34.81 5.71
CA THR A 25 -5.00 35.09 6.94
C THR A 25 -6.31 34.32 6.91
N PRO A 26 -6.70 33.66 8.01
CA PRO A 26 -8.05 33.10 8.15
C PRO A 26 -9.09 34.24 8.06
N VAL A 27 -10.08 34.06 7.22
CA VAL A 27 -11.19 34.99 7.07
C VAL A 27 -12.40 34.42 7.80
N PRO A 28 -12.97 35.10 8.80
CA PRO A 28 -14.21 34.69 9.42
C PRO A 28 -15.33 34.62 8.36
N VAL A 29 -16.12 33.57 8.33
CA VAL A 29 -17.25 33.43 7.40
C VAL A 29 -18.21 34.62 7.49
N ALA A 30 -18.40 35.19 8.68
CA ALA A 30 -19.19 36.36 8.92
C ALA A 30 -18.65 37.66 8.27
N ALA A 31 -17.38 37.71 7.91
CA ALA A 31 -16.73 38.84 7.23
C ALA A 31 -16.78 38.73 5.70
N LEU A 32 -17.36 37.67 5.18
CA LEU A 32 -17.50 37.48 3.73
C LEU A 32 -18.73 38.15 3.17
N PRO A 33 -18.71 38.55 1.89
CA PRO A 33 -19.90 39.04 1.18
C PRO A 33 -21.08 38.05 1.31
N ARG A 34 -22.32 38.57 1.26
CA ARG A 34 -23.56 37.77 1.41
C ARG A 34 -23.61 36.55 0.49
N ASP A 35 -22.99 36.63 -0.67
CA ASP A 35 -22.89 35.52 -1.63
C ASP A 35 -22.12 34.30 -1.11
N TYR A 36 -21.33 34.46 -0.05
CA TYR A 36 -20.61 33.36 0.63
C TYR A 36 -21.41 32.76 1.80
N SER A 37 -22.56 33.31 2.16
CA SER A 37 -23.33 32.88 3.34
C SER A 37 -23.82 31.43 3.24
N GLU A 38 -24.17 30.96 2.06
CA GLU A 38 -24.55 29.56 1.82
C GLU A 38 -23.32 28.66 1.72
N ILE A 39 -22.26 29.14 1.09
CA ILE A 39 -20.98 28.44 0.93
C ILE A 39 -20.27 28.28 2.29
N GLY A 40 -20.35 29.28 3.14
CA GLY A 40 -19.76 29.24 4.49
C GLY A 40 -20.35 28.16 5.41
N LYS A 41 -21.50 27.57 5.06
CA LYS A 41 -22.06 26.39 5.74
C LYS A 41 -21.46 25.06 5.24
N MET A 42 -20.74 25.09 4.11
CA MET A 42 -20.21 23.92 3.42
C MET A 42 -18.67 23.88 3.45
N ILE A 43 -18.02 24.92 4.01
CA ILE A 43 -16.56 25.08 4.03
C ILE A 43 -16.11 25.34 5.46
N ASP A 44 -15.11 24.61 5.92
CA ASP A 44 -14.62 24.70 7.31
C ASP A 44 -13.72 25.92 7.53
N ILE A 45 -12.83 26.24 6.57
CA ILE A 45 -11.85 27.32 6.70
C ILE A 45 -11.75 28.07 5.36
N ILE A 46 -11.71 29.41 5.44
CA ILE A 46 -11.34 30.23 4.31
C ILE A 46 -10.04 30.97 4.66
N LEU A 47 -9.03 30.80 3.81
CA LEU A 47 -7.77 31.50 3.91
C LEU A 47 -7.67 32.53 2.80
N SER A 48 -7.43 33.79 3.12
CA SER A 48 -7.12 34.81 2.12
C SER A 48 -5.61 34.93 1.95
N LEU A 49 -5.12 34.68 0.74
CA LEU A 49 -3.73 34.77 0.35
C LEU A 49 -3.55 35.90 -0.67
N LYS A 50 -2.60 36.80 -0.44
CA LYS A 50 -2.26 37.86 -1.41
C LYS A 50 -1.36 37.27 -2.50
N VAL A 51 -1.84 37.23 -3.73
CA VAL A 51 -1.09 36.80 -4.92
C VAL A 51 -0.92 37.98 -5.85
N GLY A 52 0.30 38.52 -5.93
CA GLY A 52 0.53 39.87 -6.50
C GLY A 52 -0.22 40.90 -5.73
N ASP A 53 -1.01 41.77 -6.40
CA ASP A 53 -1.79 42.83 -5.77
C ASP A 53 -3.24 42.46 -5.42
N LYS A 54 -3.66 41.20 -5.73
CA LYS A 54 -5.04 40.77 -5.53
C LYS A 54 -5.16 39.71 -4.42
N PRO A 55 -6.16 39.82 -3.53
CA PRO A 55 -6.45 38.76 -2.59
C PRO A 55 -7.11 37.56 -3.32
N LYS A 56 -6.67 36.37 -2.99
CA LYS A 56 -7.25 35.13 -3.46
C LYS A 56 -7.70 34.30 -2.27
N ASN A 57 -8.93 33.79 -2.32
CA ASN A 57 -9.45 32.94 -1.26
C ASN A 57 -9.15 31.47 -1.56
N LEU A 58 -8.65 30.74 -0.57
CA LEU A 58 -8.55 29.30 -0.54
C LEU A 58 -9.75 28.77 0.23
N LEU A 59 -10.56 27.93 -0.40
CA LEU A 59 -11.75 27.31 0.18
C LEU A 59 -11.34 25.95 0.73
N CYS A 60 -11.26 25.82 2.05
CA CYS A 60 -10.66 24.66 2.68
C CYS A 60 -11.70 23.80 3.38
N GLU A 61 -11.74 22.53 3.01
CA GLU A 61 -12.50 21.47 3.68
C GLU A 61 -11.56 20.62 4.54
N VAL A 62 -11.90 20.44 5.79
CA VAL A 62 -11.13 19.63 6.75
C VAL A 62 -11.68 18.20 6.75
N ILE A 63 -10.82 17.23 6.53
CA ILE A 63 -11.22 15.82 6.55
C ILE A 63 -10.43 15.03 7.57
N SER A 64 -11.16 14.27 8.37
CA SER A 64 -10.58 13.38 9.38
C SER A 64 -10.19 12.02 8.81
N GLN A 65 -10.92 11.55 7.81
CA GLN A 65 -10.69 10.30 7.13
C GLN A 65 -9.86 10.51 5.86
N ARG A 66 -8.92 9.60 5.62
CA ARG A 66 -7.81 9.76 4.66
C ARG A 66 -7.94 8.83 3.46
N TYR A 67 -9.12 8.23 3.29
CA TYR A 67 -9.31 7.27 2.21
C TYR A 67 -9.38 7.98 0.86
N PRO A 68 -8.66 7.50 -0.14
CA PRO A 68 -8.61 8.09 -1.48
C PRO A 68 -9.98 8.37 -2.09
N LYS A 69 -10.96 7.48 -1.88
CA LYS A 69 -12.34 7.68 -2.35
C LYS A 69 -12.96 8.92 -1.73
N GLN A 70 -12.84 9.09 -0.43
CA GLN A 70 -13.41 10.23 0.28
C GLN A 70 -12.71 11.54 -0.07
N LEU A 71 -11.37 11.52 -0.21
CA LEU A 71 -10.60 12.64 -0.74
C LEU A 71 -11.14 13.09 -2.10
N ARG A 72 -11.39 12.13 -2.99
CA ARG A 72 -11.94 12.40 -4.31
C ARG A 72 -13.35 12.97 -4.25
N GLU A 73 -14.25 12.36 -3.47
CA GLU A 73 -15.64 12.80 -3.33
C GLU A 73 -15.73 14.22 -2.76
N LYS A 74 -15.04 14.47 -1.66
CA LYS A 74 -14.96 15.79 -1.02
C LYS A 74 -14.26 16.82 -1.91
N GLY A 75 -13.17 16.44 -2.58
CA GLY A 75 -12.47 17.30 -3.52
C GLY A 75 -13.34 17.73 -4.69
N LEU A 76 -14.11 16.81 -5.27
CA LEU A 76 -15.03 17.13 -6.37
C LEU A 76 -16.18 18.04 -5.91
N GLN A 77 -16.76 17.80 -4.72
CA GLN A 77 -17.77 18.68 -4.12
C GLN A 77 -17.21 20.10 -3.92
N LEU A 78 -16.00 20.20 -3.38
CA LEU A 78 -15.35 21.49 -3.15
C LEU A 78 -15.00 22.21 -4.46
N LEU A 79 -14.61 21.46 -5.48
CA LEU A 79 -14.36 21.99 -6.83
C LEU A 79 -15.63 22.56 -7.44
N GLU A 80 -16.77 21.85 -7.34
CA GLU A 80 -18.07 22.32 -7.81
C GLU A 80 -18.48 23.62 -7.12
N ILE A 81 -18.36 23.69 -5.80
CA ILE A 81 -18.59 24.92 -5.01
C ILE A 81 -17.71 26.08 -5.50
N SER A 82 -16.42 25.79 -5.76
CA SER A 82 -15.46 26.76 -6.27
C SER A 82 -15.85 27.32 -7.65
N GLN A 83 -16.39 26.48 -8.53
CA GLN A 83 -16.78 26.85 -9.90
C GLN A 83 -18.09 27.62 -9.97
N GLN A 84 -19.07 27.32 -9.11
CA GLN A 84 -20.40 27.97 -9.08
C GLN A 84 -20.40 29.47 -8.77
N GLY A 85 -19.27 30.10 -8.60
CA GLY A 85 -19.20 31.55 -8.35
C GLY A 85 -17.82 32.16 -8.48
N LYS A 86 -16.81 31.43 -9.01
CA LYS A 86 -15.39 31.85 -9.07
C LYS A 86 -14.86 32.33 -7.71
N LYS A 87 -15.30 31.74 -6.62
CA LYS A 87 -15.17 32.27 -5.26
C LYS A 87 -13.86 31.90 -4.57
N GLY A 88 -13.02 31.05 -5.15
CA GLY A 88 -11.73 30.70 -4.57
C GLY A 88 -11.14 29.41 -5.12
N TYR A 89 -9.96 29.04 -4.64
CA TYR A 89 -9.27 27.83 -5.00
C TYR A 89 -9.60 26.72 -3.98
N PRO A 90 -10.04 25.53 -4.42
CA PRO A 90 -10.42 24.45 -3.53
C PRO A 90 -9.20 23.77 -2.90
N VAL A 91 -9.21 23.56 -1.58
CA VAL A 91 -8.10 22.97 -0.83
C VAL A 91 -8.61 21.97 0.19
N ILE A 92 -8.02 20.81 0.25
CA ILE A 92 -8.29 19.81 1.30
C ILE A 92 -7.25 19.96 2.41
N ILE A 93 -7.71 19.94 3.66
CA ILE A 93 -6.87 19.89 4.85
C ILE A 93 -7.07 18.55 5.55
N ALA A 94 -5.99 17.85 5.87
CA ALA A 94 -6.02 16.59 6.59
C ALA A 94 -4.83 16.45 7.54
N PRO A 95 -4.84 15.50 8.49
CA PRO A 95 -3.66 15.24 9.31
C PRO A 95 -2.45 14.80 8.48
N TYR A 96 -2.67 13.95 7.51
CA TYR A 96 -1.69 13.48 6.54
C TYR A 96 -2.40 12.99 5.28
N ILE A 97 -1.86 13.29 4.13
CA ILE A 97 -2.36 12.81 2.84
C ILE A 97 -1.32 11.88 2.23
N SER A 98 -1.72 10.62 2.00
CA SER A 98 -0.85 9.60 1.38
C SER A 98 -0.46 9.98 -0.05
N GLU A 99 0.58 9.37 -0.60
CA GLU A 99 1.01 9.59 -1.98
C GLU A 99 -0.14 9.43 -2.98
N LEU A 100 -0.90 8.34 -2.86
CA LEU A 100 -2.09 8.12 -3.67
C LEU A 100 -3.15 9.23 -3.48
N GLY A 101 -3.35 9.70 -2.26
CA GLY A 101 -4.26 10.82 -1.97
C GLY A 101 -3.80 12.12 -2.63
N ARG A 102 -2.50 12.41 -2.60
CA ARG A 102 -1.89 13.58 -3.25
C ARG A 102 -2.07 13.54 -4.76
N GLU A 103 -1.82 12.38 -5.39
CA GLU A 103 -2.07 12.19 -6.83
C GLU A 103 -3.53 12.44 -7.21
N ILE A 104 -4.48 11.97 -6.39
CA ILE A 104 -5.90 12.21 -6.63
C ILE A 104 -6.21 13.70 -6.57
N CYS A 105 -5.75 14.41 -5.55
CA CYS A 105 -5.97 15.85 -5.42
C CYS A 105 -5.42 16.61 -6.64
N LYS A 106 -4.18 16.33 -7.04
CA LYS A 106 -3.56 16.92 -8.25
C LYS A 106 -4.37 16.64 -9.51
N LYS A 107 -4.78 15.38 -9.71
CA LYS A 107 -5.54 14.95 -10.89
C LYS A 107 -6.90 15.62 -11.03
N ILE A 108 -7.59 15.91 -9.93
CA ILE A 108 -8.88 16.61 -9.95
C ILE A 108 -8.77 18.12 -9.86
N GLY A 109 -7.56 18.69 -9.77
CA GLY A 109 -7.33 20.12 -9.72
C GLY A 109 -7.63 20.77 -8.36
N VAL A 110 -7.51 20.01 -7.26
CA VAL A 110 -7.72 20.46 -5.89
C VAL A 110 -6.41 20.52 -5.14
N GLY A 111 -6.15 21.63 -4.46
CA GLY A 111 -4.99 21.79 -3.60
C GLY A 111 -5.12 20.96 -2.31
N PHE A 112 -3.99 20.78 -1.63
CA PHE A 112 -4.01 20.19 -0.30
C PHE A 112 -2.96 20.78 0.63
N LEU A 113 -3.24 20.72 1.91
CA LEU A 113 -2.33 21.06 3.01
C LEU A 113 -2.49 20.00 4.10
N ASP A 114 -1.40 19.36 4.54
CA ASP A 114 -1.51 18.42 5.65
C ASP A 114 -0.70 18.85 6.89
N LEU A 115 -1.12 18.35 8.06
CA LEU A 115 -0.47 18.69 9.33
C LEU A 115 0.92 18.06 9.48
N SER A 116 1.36 17.22 8.54
CA SER A 116 2.73 16.72 8.47
C SER A 116 3.66 17.68 7.73
N GLY A 117 3.08 18.67 7.01
CA GLY A 117 3.78 19.72 6.27
C GLY A 117 3.91 19.44 4.78
N ASN A 118 3.17 18.46 4.21
CA ASN A 118 3.03 18.33 2.77
C ASN A 118 1.98 19.32 2.26
N ALA A 119 2.21 19.85 1.05
CA ALA A 119 1.34 20.85 0.44
C ALA A 119 1.39 20.79 -1.08
N TYR A 120 0.28 21.09 -1.71
CA TYR A 120 0.18 21.37 -3.14
C TYR A 120 -0.87 22.44 -3.39
N LEU A 121 -0.45 23.54 -3.98
CA LEU A 121 -1.31 24.61 -4.44
C LEU A 121 -0.85 25.03 -5.84
N ASP A 122 -1.75 24.99 -6.82
CA ASP A 122 -1.48 25.33 -8.21
C ASP A 122 -2.65 26.11 -8.79
N PHE A 123 -2.57 27.43 -8.79
CA PHE A 123 -3.61 28.29 -9.31
C PHE A 123 -3.04 29.64 -9.78
N GLU A 124 -3.51 30.08 -10.92
CA GLU A 124 -3.08 31.35 -11.56
C GLU A 124 -1.55 31.43 -11.69
N SER A 125 -0.91 32.39 -11.03
CA SER A 125 0.55 32.58 -10.99
C SER A 125 1.19 32.02 -9.70
N PHE A 126 0.42 31.31 -8.87
CA PHE A 126 0.90 30.75 -7.61
C PHE A 126 1.08 29.24 -7.72
N TYR A 127 2.31 28.79 -7.47
CA TYR A 127 2.66 27.38 -7.40
C TYR A 127 3.43 27.07 -6.12
N MET A 128 2.98 26.08 -5.37
CA MET A 128 3.68 25.55 -4.20
C MET A 128 3.52 24.04 -4.14
N GLU A 129 4.63 23.32 -4.06
CA GLU A 129 4.66 21.89 -3.86
C GLU A 129 5.69 21.55 -2.78
N ILE A 130 5.27 20.82 -1.76
CA ILE A 130 6.09 20.29 -0.68
C ILE A 130 5.64 18.87 -0.44
N GLU A 131 6.52 17.91 -0.71
CA GLU A 131 6.25 16.48 -0.54
C GLU A 131 7.36 15.78 0.24
N GLY A 132 7.14 14.51 0.56
CA GLY A 132 8.13 13.68 1.24
C GLY A 132 8.19 13.87 2.76
N LYS A 133 7.32 14.69 3.34
CA LYS A 133 7.22 14.79 4.81
C LYS A 133 6.57 13.52 5.35
N PRO A 134 7.20 12.84 6.34
CA PRO A 134 6.68 11.61 6.88
C PRO A 134 5.38 11.84 7.66
N ASN A 135 4.53 10.82 7.71
CA ASN A 135 3.32 10.86 8.54
C ASN A 135 3.69 10.99 10.03
N ARG A 136 3.38 12.14 10.63
CA ARG A 136 3.59 12.42 12.06
C ARG A 136 2.46 11.91 12.94
N PHE A 137 1.34 11.53 12.34
CA PHE A 137 0.14 11.09 13.02
C PHE A 137 0.06 9.57 12.93
N LYS A 138 0.66 8.88 13.91
CA LYS A 138 0.48 7.44 14.09
C LYS A 138 -0.95 7.20 14.59
N TYR A 139 -1.81 6.77 13.69
CA TYR A 139 -3.13 6.30 14.08
C TYR A 139 -3.13 4.78 14.20
N PRO A 140 -3.89 4.22 15.16
CA PRO A 140 -4.13 2.78 15.22
C PRO A 140 -4.85 2.22 13.98
N SER A 141 -5.35 3.10 13.10
CA SER A 141 -6.03 2.77 11.86
C SER A 141 -5.23 3.14 10.61
N GLU A 142 -3.97 2.74 10.54
CA GLU A 142 -3.40 2.31 9.26
C GLU A 142 -4.36 1.30 8.65
N PRO A 143 -4.27 0.92 7.35
CA PRO A 143 -5.27 0.06 6.70
C PRO A 143 -5.46 -1.26 7.47
N THR A 144 -5.79 -1.09 8.73
CA THR A 144 -6.00 -2.09 9.76
C THR A 144 -7.12 -2.97 9.28
N GLY A 145 -6.72 -4.15 8.89
CA GLY A 145 -7.58 -5.14 8.33
C GLY A 145 -7.38 -5.44 6.84
N LEU A 146 -6.77 -4.56 6.03
CA LEU A 146 -6.45 -4.87 4.63
C LEU A 146 -5.18 -5.72 4.49
N PHE A 147 -4.20 -5.53 5.38
CA PHE A 147 -2.91 -6.26 5.39
C PHE A 147 -2.76 -7.17 6.60
N ASN A 148 -3.87 -7.73 7.11
CA ASN A 148 -3.81 -8.84 8.04
C ASN A 148 -3.73 -10.19 7.28
N PRO A 149 -3.30 -11.29 7.93
CA PRO A 149 -3.02 -12.55 7.23
C PRO A 149 -4.16 -13.05 6.34
N LYS A 150 -5.40 -13.02 6.84
CA LYS A 150 -6.57 -13.49 6.07
C LYS A 150 -6.93 -12.54 4.92
N ALA A 151 -6.73 -11.24 5.08
CA ALA A 151 -6.94 -10.28 4.00
C ALA A 151 -5.86 -10.40 2.91
N GLU A 152 -4.60 -10.60 3.29
CA GLU A 152 -3.51 -10.83 2.35
C GLU A 152 -3.74 -12.04 1.44
N ARG A 153 -4.45 -13.08 1.89
CA ARG A 153 -4.86 -14.20 1.03
C ARG A 153 -5.77 -13.72 -0.11
N ILE A 154 -6.71 -12.81 0.21
CA ILE A 154 -7.64 -12.24 -0.77
C ILE A 154 -6.89 -11.30 -1.74
N LEU A 155 -5.95 -10.50 -1.25
CA LEU A 155 -5.14 -9.64 -2.11
C LEU A 155 -4.30 -10.44 -3.09
N ARG A 156 -3.68 -11.56 -2.64
CA ARG A 156 -2.96 -12.49 -3.54
C ARG A 156 -3.87 -13.05 -4.61
N PHE A 157 -5.07 -13.46 -4.24
CA PHE A 157 -6.06 -13.95 -5.20
C PHE A 157 -6.31 -12.91 -6.30
N TYR A 158 -6.61 -11.65 -5.94
CA TYR A 158 -6.90 -10.61 -6.92
C TYR A 158 -5.69 -10.26 -7.81
N LEU A 159 -4.50 -10.15 -7.24
CA LEU A 159 -3.30 -9.77 -8.00
C LEU A 159 -2.82 -10.90 -8.93
N LEU A 160 -3.05 -12.16 -8.57
CA LEU A 160 -2.62 -13.35 -9.33
C LEU A 160 -3.69 -13.88 -10.28
N LYS A 161 -4.81 -13.18 -10.43
CA LYS A 161 -5.85 -13.55 -11.39
C LYS A 161 -5.36 -13.27 -12.82
N ASP A 162 -5.57 -14.26 -13.71
CA ASP A 162 -5.21 -14.16 -15.11
C ASP A 162 -5.98 -13.04 -15.82
N PRO A 163 -5.31 -12.15 -16.58
CA PRO A 163 -5.98 -11.05 -17.28
C PRO A 163 -7.12 -11.49 -18.20
N GLY A 164 -7.03 -12.66 -18.82
CA GLY A 164 -8.05 -13.21 -19.73
C GLY A 164 -9.31 -13.78 -19.03
N LYS A 165 -9.31 -13.86 -17.69
CA LYS A 165 -10.45 -14.33 -16.88
C LYS A 165 -11.09 -13.21 -16.04
N GLU A 166 -10.70 -11.96 -16.28
CA GLU A 166 -11.16 -10.82 -15.50
C GLU A 166 -12.56 -10.35 -15.86
N GLU A 167 -13.09 -10.73 -17.03
CA GLU A 167 -14.40 -10.27 -17.53
C GLU A 167 -15.59 -10.83 -16.76
N ALA A 168 -15.47 -12.04 -16.19
CA ALA A 168 -16.47 -12.57 -15.27
C ALA A 168 -16.01 -12.35 -13.84
N GLY A 169 -16.62 -11.42 -13.14
CA GLY A 169 -16.30 -11.17 -11.73
C GLY A 169 -16.43 -12.45 -10.89
N ASP A 170 -15.47 -12.66 -10.00
CA ASP A 170 -15.51 -13.83 -9.13
C ASP A 170 -16.62 -13.68 -8.09
N SER A 171 -17.42 -14.74 -7.94
CA SER A 171 -18.34 -14.75 -6.83
C SER A 171 -17.55 -14.81 -5.50
N TYR A 172 -18.07 -14.17 -4.47
CA TYR A 172 -17.46 -14.25 -3.14
C TYR A 172 -17.28 -15.69 -2.66
N ARG A 173 -18.14 -16.62 -3.13
CA ARG A 173 -18.03 -18.05 -2.83
C ARG A 173 -16.81 -18.70 -3.47
N THR A 174 -16.44 -18.30 -4.68
CA THR A 174 -15.22 -18.76 -5.34
C THR A 174 -13.99 -18.35 -4.54
N ILE A 175 -13.92 -17.07 -4.17
CA ILE A 175 -12.80 -16.53 -3.38
C ILE A 175 -12.68 -17.26 -2.04
N THR A 176 -13.80 -17.43 -1.31
CA THR A 176 -13.78 -18.11 0.00
C THR A 176 -13.24 -19.53 -0.06
N LYS A 177 -13.59 -20.28 -1.10
CA LYS A 177 -13.12 -21.66 -1.30
C LYS A 177 -11.64 -21.68 -1.67
N GLU A 178 -11.21 -20.81 -2.58
CA GLU A 178 -9.86 -20.87 -3.15
C GLU A 178 -8.78 -20.43 -2.15
N VAL A 179 -9.07 -19.44 -1.31
CA VAL A 179 -8.07 -18.91 -0.35
C VAL A 179 -8.44 -19.17 1.12
N SER A 180 -9.40 -20.02 1.38
CA SER A 180 -9.80 -20.47 2.73
C SER A 180 -10.08 -19.32 3.70
N VAL A 181 -11.01 -18.43 3.31
CA VAL A 181 -11.47 -17.31 4.14
C VAL A 181 -13.00 -17.29 4.24
N SER A 182 -13.56 -16.55 5.19
CA SER A 182 -15.01 -16.38 5.31
C SER A 182 -15.57 -15.35 4.33
N LEU A 183 -16.87 -15.46 4.00
CA LEU A 183 -17.58 -14.44 3.21
C LEU A 183 -17.49 -13.05 3.84
N GLY A 184 -17.64 -12.97 5.16
CA GLY A 184 -17.50 -11.71 5.88
C GLY A 184 -16.12 -11.08 5.76
N GLN A 185 -15.06 -11.90 5.67
CA GLN A 185 -13.71 -11.40 5.43
C GLN A 185 -13.57 -10.84 4.00
N VAL A 186 -14.10 -11.52 2.99
CA VAL A 186 -14.10 -11.01 1.60
C VAL A 186 -14.83 -9.67 1.53
N SER A 187 -16.03 -9.59 2.10
CA SER A 187 -16.83 -8.35 2.13
C SER A 187 -16.09 -7.19 2.82
N LYS A 188 -15.43 -7.44 3.96
CA LYS A 188 -14.64 -6.42 4.66
C LYS A 188 -13.45 -5.93 3.84
N VAL A 189 -12.74 -6.84 3.16
CA VAL A 189 -11.61 -6.49 2.29
C VAL A 189 -12.09 -5.66 1.10
N ASN A 190 -13.17 -6.09 0.43
CA ASN A 190 -13.72 -5.37 -0.72
C ASN A 190 -14.20 -3.96 -0.35
N LYS A 191 -14.89 -3.82 0.80
CA LYS A 191 -15.27 -2.51 1.32
C LYS A 191 -14.03 -1.62 1.55
N LYS A 192 -12.96 -2.18 2.12
CA LYS A 192 -11.71 -1.44 2.31
C LYS A 192 -11.07 -1.06 0.98
N LEU A 193 -11.00 -1.97 0.02
CA LEU A 193 -10.48 -1.68 -1.33
C LEU A 193 -11.29 -0.58 -2.03
N ASP A 194 -12.62 -0.57 -1.84
CA ASP A 194 -13.49 0.49 -2.33
C ASP A 194 -13.19 1.86 -1.66
N GLU A 195 -12.97 1.89 -0.34
CA GLU A 195 -12.53 3.09 0.39
C GLU A 195 -11.22 3.66 -0.18
N PHE A 196 -10.31 2.77 -0.65
CA PHE A 196 -9.07 3.16 -1.34
C PHE A 196 -9.26 3.50 -2.82
N GLY A 197 -10.47 3.37 -3.37
CA GLY A 197 -10.73 3.58 -4.80
C GLY A 197 -10.07 2.52 -5.70
N LEU A 198 -9.77 1.35 -5.16
CA LEU A 198 -9.12 0.24 -5.85
C LEU A 198 -10.10 -0.86 -6.27
N TRP A 199 -11.36 -0.69 -5.97
CA TRP A 199 -12.43 -1.67 -6.17
C TRP A 199 -13.56 -1.11 -7.01
N SER A 200 -14.12 -1.94 -7.88
CA SER A 200 -15.35 -1.66 -8.59
C SER A 200 -16.22 -2.92 -8.61
N GLU A 201 -17.48 -2.76 -8.27
CA GLU A 201 -18.51 -3.79 -8.43
C GLU A 201 -19.39 -3.36 -9.58
N GLN A 202 -19.22 -3.98 -10.74
CA GLN A 202 -20.07 -3.80 -11.93
C GLN A 202 -20.89 -5.06 -12.17
N SER A 203 -21.85 -5.01 -13.06
CA SER A 203 -22.75 -6.12 -13.42
C SER A 203 -22.07 -7.44 -13.84
N GLY A 204 -20.74 -7.46 -13.95
CA GLY A 204 -19.89 -8.63 -14.20
C GLY A 204 -19.13 -9.15 -12.99
N GLY A 205 -19.33 -8.59 -11.76
CA GLY A 205 -18.67 -8.98 -10.52
C GLY A 205 -17.56 -8.06 -10.05
N ALA A 206 -16.86 -8.51 -9.04
CA ALA A 206 -15.84 -7.79 -8.29
C ALA A 206 -14.53 -7.66 -9.06
N LYS A 207 -14.01 -6.43 -9.25
CA LYS A 207 -12.79 -6.17 -10.01
C LYS A 207 -11.86 -5.19 -9.30
N ILE A 208 -10.55 -5.47 -9.33
CA ILE A 208 -9.52 -4.50 -8.96
C ILE A 208 -9.32 -3.51 -10.12
N ILE A 209 -9.42 -2.23 -9.82
CA ILE A 209 -9.29 -1.14 -10.80
C ILE A 209 -7.83 -0.93 -11.19
N ASP A 210 -6.92 -1.01 -10.22
CA ASP A 210 -5.50 -0.72 -10.41
C ASP A 210 -4.64 -1.68 -9.57
N LYS A 211 -4.12 -2.72 -10.22
CA LYS A 211 -3.24 -3.71 -9.59
C LYS A 211 -1.90 -3.12 -9.17
N THR A 212 -1.37 -2.17 -9.94
CA THR A 212 -0.13 -1.45 -9.65
C THR A 212 -0.22 -0.76 -8.31
N LYS A 213 -1.26 0.07 -8.12
CA LYS A 213 -1.49 0.81 -6.87
C LYS A 213 -1.78 -0.11 -5.70
N LEU A 214 -2.51 -1.20 -5.91
CA LEU A 214 -2.76 -2.19 -4.86
C LEU A 214 -1.46 -2.84 -4.39
N LEU A 215 -0.58 -3.24 -5.31
CA LEU A 215 0.71 -3.85 -4.98
C LEU A 215 1.63 -2.86 -4.26
N ASP A 216 1.67 -1.60 -4.70
CA ASP A 216 2.46 -0.55 -4.06
C ASP A 216 1.98 -0.26 -2.63
N LEU A 217 0.66 -0.15 -2.44
CA LEU A 217 0.05 0.02 -1.12
C LEU A 217 0.35 -1.18 -0.20
N TRP A 218 0.30 -2.39 -0.72
CA TRP A 218 0.65 -3.59 0.06
C TRP A 218 2.12 -3.61 0.42
N ARG A 219 3.01 -3.33 -0.53
CA ARG A 219 4.47 -3.24 -0.30
C ARG A 219 4.83 -2.28 0.84
N GLU A 220 4.19 -1.10 0.91
CA GLU A 220 4.42 -0.12 1.98
C GLU A 220 4.00 -0.63 3.37
N ASN A 221 3.02 -1.54 3.40
CA ASN A 221 2.46 -2.08 4.64
C ASN A 221 2.89 -3.53 4.93
N TYR A 222 3.65 -4.14 4.05
CA TYR A 222 4.14 -5.50 4.23
C TYR A 222 5.19 -5.57 5.33
N ARG A 223 5.07 -6.60 6.18
CA ARG A 223 5.92 -6.80 7.37
C ARG A 223 6.53 -8.20 7.33
N PRO A 224 7.69 -8.39 6.65
CA PRO A 224 8.36 -9.69 6.55
C PRO A 224 8.82 -10.22 7.92
N GLU A 225 9.07 -9.35 8.89
CA GLU A 225 9.45 -9.68 10.26
C GLU A 225 8.37 -10.42 11.07
N ARG A 226 7.17 -10.60 10.52
CA ARG A 226 6.14 -11.50 11.09
C ARG A 226 6.49 -12.97 10.92
N ASN A 227 7.36 -13.30 9.96
CA ASN A 227 7.84 -14.66 9.80
C ASN A 227 8.95 -14.91 10.82
N GLU A 228 8.95 -16.08 11.42
CA GLU A 228 10.11 -16.55 12.17
C GLU A 228 11.20 -16.97 11.18
N VAL A 229 12.46 -16.59 11.46
CA VAL A 229 13.60 -16.84 10.58
C VAL A 229 14.59 -17.75 11.28
N LEU A 230 14.87 -18.91 10.68
CA LEU A 230 15.90 -19.83 11.15
C LEU A 230 17.09 -19.79 10.21
N ASN A 231 18.26 -19.46 10.75
CA ASN A 231 19.52 -19.42 10.04
C ASN A 231 20.27 -20.76 10.18
N LEU A 232 20.36 -21.49 9.09
CA LEU A 232 20.90 -22.83 9.07
C LEU A 232 22.14 -22.90 8.18
N TYR A 233 23.06 -23.79 8.53
CA TYR A 233 24.25 -24.08 7.74
C TYR A 233 24.28 -25.54 7.33
N SER A 234 24.65 -25.78 6.07
CA SER A 234 24.95 -27.09 5.49
C SER A 234 26.32 -27.06 4.80
N ILE A 235 26.99 -28.18 4.76
CA ILE A 235 28.21 -28.36 3.94
C ILE A 235 27.92 -28.38 2.44
N MET A 236 26.66 -28.54 2.05
CA MET A 236 26.23 -28.59 0.67
C MET A 236 26.24 -27.21 0.01
N GLN A 237 26.40 -27.19 -1.31
CA GLN A 237 26.19 -25.99 -2.10
C GLN A 237 24.69 -25.60 -2.12
N VAL A 238 24.40 -24.32 -2.28
CA VAL A 238 23.03 -23.77 -2.28
C VAL A 238 22.09 -24.50 -3.22
N SER A 239 22.52 -24.80 -4.44
CA SER A 239 21.71 -25.54 -5.41
C SER A 239 21.41 -27.00 -5.00
N GLN A 240 22.28 -27.61 -4.22
CA GLN A 240 22.07 -28.95 -3.66
C GLN A 240 21.09 -28.88 -2.47
N ILE A 241 21.25 -27.86 -1.61
CA ILE A 241 20.31 -27.60 -0.49
C ILE A 241 18.88 -27.46 -1.01
N GLU A 242 18.66 -26.64 -2.05
CA GLU A 242 17.34 -26.43 -2.62
C GLU A 242 16.72 -27.73 -3.16
N LYS A 243 17.51 -28.59 -3.82
CA LYS A 243 17.06 -29.88 -4.32
C LYS A 243 16.74 -30.85 -3.19
N GLN A 244 17.61 -30.97 -2.19
CA GLN A 244 17.40 -31.84 -1.05
C GLN A 244 16.17 -31.42 -0.21
N LEU A 245 15.98 -30.12 -0.01
CA LEU A 245 14.78 -29.57 0.62
C LEU A 245 13.51 -29.97 -0.17
N ALA A 246 13.56 -29.84 -1.50
CA ALA A 246 12.45 -30.21 -2.36
C ALA A 246 12.10 -31.71 -2.26
N GLU A 247 13.12 -32.56 -2.30
CA GLU A 247 12.96 -34.02 -2.20
C GLU A 247 12.43 -34.46 -0.84
N PHE A 248 12.98 -33.87 0.24
CA PHE A 248 12.49 -34.05 1.60
C PHE A 248 11.01 -33.70 1.73
N CYS A 249 10.64 -32.48 1.30
CA CYS A 249 9.26 -32.01 1.39
C CYS A 249 8.29 -32.86 0.53
N LYS A 250 8.73 -33.29 -0.63
CA LYS A 250 7.94 -34.20 -1.50
C LYS A 250 7.69 -35.54 -0.81
N THR A 251 8.73 -36.14 -0.23
CA THR A 251 8.65 -37.44 0.44
C THR A 251 7.77 -37.35 1.70
N LYS A 252 7.91 -36.30 2.49
CA LYS A 252 7.15 -36.10 3.73
C LYS A 252 5.81 -35.40 3.55
N LYS A 253 5.45 -35.04 2.31
CA LYS A 253 4.23 -34.27 1.97
C LYS A 253 4.12 -32.92 2.74
N MET A 254 5.26 -32.28 2.99
CA MET A 254 5.34 -31.01 3.68
C MET A 254 5.25 -29.84 2.70
N GLN A 255 4.73 -28.70 3.16
CA GLN A 255 4.65 -27.48 2.36
C GLN A 255 5.97 -26.73 2.42
N TYR A 256 6.44 -26.27 1.27
CA TYR A 256 7.57 -25.36 1.14
C TYR A 256 7.42 -24.54 -0.12
N ALA A 257 8.12 -23.39 -0.18
CA ALA A 257 8.25 -22.61 -1.41
C ALA A 257 9.50 -21.72 -1.32
N LEU A 258 10.38 -21.82 -2.31
CA LEU A 258 11.53 -20.93 -2.42
C LEU A 258 11.05 -19.49 -2.60
N THR A 259 11.68 -18.55 -1.88
CA THR A 259 11.39 -17.13 -1.93
C THR A 259 12.66 -16.29 -1.98
N LEU A 260 12.55 -14.97 -1.82
CA LEU A 260 13.66 -14.03 -1.93
C LEU A 260 14.49 -14.30 -3.20
N PHE A 261 15.82 -14.29 -3.08
CA PHE A 261 16.70 -14.51 -4.24
C PHE A 261 16.61 -15.93 -4.82
N SER A 262 16.39 -16.94 -3.98
CA SER A 262 16.19 -18.32 -4.44
C SER A 262 14.97 -18.46 -5.34
N GLY A 263 13.85 -17.87 -4.92
CA GLY A 263 12.62 -17.85 -5.70
C GLY A 263 12.72 -16.94 -6.93
N ALA A 264 13.22 -15.73 -6.75
CA ALA A 264 13.34 -14.76 -7.83
C ALA A 264 14.26 -15.25 -8.97
N ASN A 265 15.35 -15.94 -8.63
CA ASN A 265 16.29 -16.43 -9.64
C ASN A 265 15.69 -17.50 -10.54
N ARG A 266 14.65 -18.21 -10.08
CA ARG A 266 13.90 -19.19 -10.90
C ARG A 266 12.94 -18.52 -11.89
N LEU A 267 12.46 -17.33 -11.58
CA LEU A 267 11.47 -16.58 -12.37
C LEU A 267 12.12 -15.53 -13.28
N ALA A 268 13.08 -14.78 -12.74
CA ALA A 268 13.77 -13.67 -13.38
C ALA A 268 15.21 -13.57 -12.83
N PRO A 269 16.17 -14.35 -13.36
CA PRO A 269 17.55 -14.35 -12.90
C PRO A 269 18.20 -12.97 -13.12
N PHE A 270 18.67 -12.36 -12.04
CA PHE A 270 19.34 -11.06 -12.10
C PHE A 270 20.53 -10.98 -11.12
N THR A 271 20.37 -11.46 -9.89
CA THR A 271 21.39 -11.37 -8.84
C THR A 271 21.87 -12.76 -8.43
N ARG A 272 23.19 -12.96 -8.31
CA ARG A 272 23.74 -14.17 -7.70
C ARG A 272 23.44 -14.17 -6.20
N TYR A 273 23.20 -15.34 -5.64
CA TYR A 273 22.95 -15.53 -4.22
C TYR A 273 23.73 -16.72 -3.68
N ASN A 274 24.02 -16.69 -2.40
CA ASN A 274 24.79 -17.69 -1.66
C ASN A 274 24.03 -18.24 -0.43
N VAL A 275 22.76 -17.88 -0.29
CA VAL A 275 21.88 -18.34 0.77
C VAL A 275 20.59 -18.84 0.12
N ALA A 276 20.28 -20.13 0.24
CA ALA A 276 18.97 -20.66 -0.10
C ALA A 276 17.93 -20.08 0.87
N THR A 277 16.77 -19.67 0.37
CA THR A 277 15.69 -19.17 1.23
C THR A 277 14.37 -19.80 0.84
N SER A 278 13.70 -20.38 1.82
CA SER A 278 12.40 -21.05 1.62
C SER A 278 11.46 -20.83 2.77
N TYR A 279 10.18 -20.60 2.45
CA TYR A 279 9.10 -20.89 3.38
C TYR A 279 9.04 -22.39 3.63
N PHE A 280 8.72 -22.77 4.87
CA PHE A 280 8.58 -24.16 5.26
C PHE A 280 7.46 -24.34 6.30
N GLY A 281 6.59 -25.30 6.06
CA GLY A 281 5.46 -25.66 6.92
C GLY A 281 5.52 -27.12 7.34
N GLY A 282 6.53 -27.47 8.15
CA GLY A 282 6.73 -28.83 8.63
C GLY A 282 7.53 -28.89 9.92
N ASP A 283 7.95 -30.09 10.29
CA ASP A 283 8.79 -30.31 11.48
C ASP A 283 10.25 -29.91 11.18
N ILE A 284 10.70 -28.84 11.86
CA ILE A 284 12.05 -28.27 11.71
C ILE A 284 13.10 -29.23 12.23
N GLU A 285 12.86 -29.96 13.31
CA GLU A 285 13.85 -30.86 13.89
C GLU A 285 14.06 -32.08 12.97
N GLU A 286 12.98 -32.58 12.34
CA GLU A 286 13.06 -33.61 11.34
C GLU A 286 13.85 -33.15 10.09
N LEU A 287 13.61 -31.91 9.64
CA LEU A 287 14.36 -31.30 8.54
C LEU A 287 15.85 -31.18 8.88
N LYS A 288 16.17 -30.61 10.04
CA LYS A 288 17.56 -30.42 10.50
C LYS A 288 18.30 -31.76 10.58
N LYS A 289 17.66 -32.78 11.13
CA LYS A 289 18.24 -34.12 11.24
C LYS A 289 18.48 -34.78 9.88
N THR A 290 17.49 -34.69 8.97
CA THR A 290 17.55 -35.39 7.68
C THR A 290 18.56 -34.75 6.72
N LEU A 291 18.67 -33.43 6.71
CA LEU A 291 19.58 -32.67 5.84
C LEU A 291 20.90 -32.30 6.55
N GLU A 292 21.15 -32.82 7.77
CA GLU A 292 22.35 -32.54 8.58
C GLU A 292 22.61 -31.04 8.75
N LEU A 293 21.56 -30.28 9.03
CA LEU A 293 21.62 -28.82 9.17
C LEU A 293 21.99 -28.43 10.59
N LYS A 294 22.82 -27.37 10.72
CA LYS A 294 23.18 -26.77 12.01
C LYS A 294 22.67 -25.35 12.08
N GLU A 295 22.04 -25.00 13.17
CA GLU A 295 21.66 -23.63 13.45
C GLU A 295 22.88 -22.79 13.77
N VAL A 296 23.00 -21.63 13.14
CA VAL A 296 24.19 -20.77 13.26
C VAL A 296 23.82 -19.31 13.44
N PRO A 297 24.52 -18.54 14.27
CA PRO A 297 24.25 -17.10 14.44
C PRO A 297 24.75 -16.27 13.26
N SER A 298 25.67 -16.80 12.44
CA SER A 298 26.25 -16.15 11.26
C SER A 298 26.75 -17.17 10.25
N GLY A 299 26.94 -16.78 9.00
CA GLY A 299 27.46 -17.65 7.94
C GLY A 299 26.46 -18.72 7.45
N ALA A 300 25.16 -18.53 7.69
CA ALA A 300 24.12 -19.40 7.16
C ALA A 300 24.14 -19.44 5.62
N ASN A 301 23.92 -20.61 5.05
CA ASN A 301 23.68 -20.77 3.61
C ASN A 301 22.28 -21.32 3.28
N LEU A 302 21.46 -21.49 4.32
CA LEU A 302 20.02 -21.77 4.23
C LEU A 302 19.27 -20.90 5.25
N GLN A 303 18.24 -20.19 4.81
CA GLN A 303 17.26 -19.54 5.68
C GLN A 303 15.90 -20.23 5.50
N ILE A 304 15.34 -20.67 6.61
CA ILE A 304 13.97 -21.19 6.65
C ILE A 304 13.09 -20.11 7.27
N LEU A 305 12.01 -19.76 6.55
CA LEU A 305 10.97 -18.84 7.01
C LEU A 305 9.76 -19.67 7.44
N ILE A 306 9.43 -19.63 8.74
CA ILE A 306 8.16 -20.16 9.22
C ILE A 306 7.09 -19.10 8.97
N PRO A 307 6.15 -19.35 8.05
CA PRO A 307 5.22 -18.31 7.65
C PRO A 307 4.18 -18.04 8.72
N TYR A 308 3.88 -16.76 8.96
CA TYR A 308 2.79 -16.35 9.84
C TYR A 308 1.40 -16.68 9.28
N ASP A 309 1.32 -16.99 7.97
CA ASP A 309 0.10 -17.41 7.29
C ASP A 309 0.40 -18.28 6.07
N GLU A 310 -0.38 -19.34 5.89
CA GLU A 310 -0.25 -20.29 4.76
C GLU A 310 -0.51 -19.66 3.38
N GLY A 311 -1.08 -18.45 3.33
CA GLY A 311 -1.31 -17.72 2.07
C GLY A 311 -0.04 -17.49 1.25
N VAL A 312 1.15 -17.61 1.83
CA VAL A 312 2.43 -17.53 1.09
C VAL A 312 2.58 -18.64 0.06
N TYR A 313 1.94 -19.81 0.29
CA TYR A 313 1.97 -20.96 -0.63
C TYR A 313 0.94 -20.86 -1.76
N TYR A 314 0.03 -19.87 -1.71
CA TYR A 314 -1.00 -19.72 -2.73
C TYR A 314 -0.38 -19.50 -4.10
N LYS A 315 -0.79 -20.33 -5.08
CA LYS A 315 -0.23 -20.35 -6.44
C LYS A 315 1.31 -20.48 -6.48
N ALA A 316 1.91 -21.15 -5.51
CA ALA A 316 3.28 -21.61 -5.66
C ALA A 316 3.38 -22.58 -6.85
N GLN A 317 4.41 -22.44 -7.68
CA GLN A 317 4.59 -23.18 -8.92
C GLN A 317 5.83 -24.06 -8.86
N GLU A 318 5.80 -25.18 -9.57
CA GLU A 318 6.96 -26.04 -9.69
C GLU A 318 7.81 -25.62 -10.89
N ILE A 319 9.08 -25.28 -10.64
CA ILE A 319 10.05 -24.88 -11.66
C ILE A 319 11.32 -25.69 -11.45
N ALA A 320 11.72 -26.46 -12.47
CA ALA A 320 12.90 -27.34 -12.39
C ALA A 320 12.91 -28.24 -11.12
N ALA A 321 11.77 -28.87 -10.85
CA ALA A 321 11.55 -29.79 -9.72
C ALA A 321 11.63 -29.17 -8.31
N VAL A 322 11.59 -27.84 -8.19
CA VAL A 322 11.48 -27.15 -6.91
C VAL A 322 10.25 -26.26 -6.89
N LYS A 323 9.58 -26.16 -5.73
CA LYS A 323 8.46 -25.24 -5.56
C LYS A 323 8.97 -23.82 -5.29
N VAL A 324 8.40 -22.86 -5.99
CA VAL A 324 8.72 -21.46 -5.96
C VAL A 324 7.47 -20.68 -5.57
N ALA A 325 7.57 -19.76 -4.64
CA ALA A 325 6.45 -18.90 -4.27
C ALA A 325 5.98 -18.07 -5.47
N ASN A 326 4.75 -17.57 -5.41
CA ASN A 326 4.23 -16.73 -6.48
C ASN A 326 5.00 -15.41 -6.61
N PRO A 327 5.02 -14.77 -7.80
CA PRO A 327 5.81 -13.58 -8.05
C PRO A 327 5.49 -12.40 -7.12
N ILE A 328 4.23 -12.25 -6.72
CA ILE A 328 3.81 -11.17 -5.80
C ILE A 328 4.44 -11.36 -4.42
N GLN A 329 4.41 -12.60 -3.89
CA GLN A 329 5.03 -12.90 -2.61
C GLN A 329 6.55 -12.65 -2.63
N ILE A 330 7.23 -13.12 -3.68
CA ILE A 330 8.67 -12.92 -3.84
C ILE A 330 9.01 -11.43 -3.95
N TYR A 331 8.22 -10.66 -4.67
CA TYR A 331 8.38 -9.20 -4.78
C TYR A 331 8.29 -8.51 -3.42
N LEU A 332 7.27 -8.86 -2.63
CA LEU A 332 7.07 -8.28 -1.29
C LEU A 332 8.22 -8.64 -0.35
N ASP A 333 8.70 -9.88 -0.38
CA ASP A 333 9.81 -10.35 0.45
C ASP A 333 11.13 -9.64 0.10
N LEU A 334 11.38 -9.43 -1.19
CA LEU A 334 12.61 -8.83 -1.69
C LEU A 334 12.69 -7.31 -1.51
N TYR A 335 11.59 -6.60 -1.60
CA TYR A 335 11.61 -5.14 -1.76
C TYR A 335 12.33 -4.42 -0.61
N ASN A 336 12.15 -4.90 0.61
CA ASN A 336 12.81 -4.36 1.81
C ASN A 336 13.98 -5.22 2.29
N TYR A 337 14.36 -6.26 1.53
CA TYR A 337 15.47 -7.12 1.89
C TYR A 337 16.83 -6.43 1.64
N ALA A 338 17.79 -6.67 2.53
CA ALA A 338 19.11 -6.04 2.48
C ALA A 338 19.88 -6.35 1.18
N GLY A 339 20.87 -5.53 0.87
CA GLY A 339 21.70 -5.67 -0.31
C GLY A 339 20.92 -5.30 -1.58
N ARG A 340 20.91 -6.18 -2.58
CA ARG A 340 20.29 -5.96 -3.89
C ARG A 340 18.82 -6.40 -3.98
N GLY A 341 18.15 -6.54 -2.83
CA GLY A 341 16.76 -7.01 -2.78
C GLY A 341 15.81 -6.13 -3.58
N LYS A 342 15.88 -4.81 -3.41
CA LYS A 342 15.05 -3.85 -4.14
C LYS A 342 15.27 -3.89 -5.65
N GLU A 343 16.52 -4.01 -6.11
CA GLU A 343 16.85 -4.11 -7.54
C GLU A 343 16.29 -5.40 -8.15
N GLN A 344 16.46 -6.52 -7.44
CA GLN A 344 15.92 -7.82 -7.87
C GLN A 344 14.37 -7.81 -7.87
N ALA A 345 13.75 -7.17 -6.87
CA ALA A 345 12.30 -7.01 -6.82
C ALA A 345 11.77 -6.22 -8.03
N GLN A 346 12.42 -5.09 -8.33
CA GLN A 346 12.05 -4.26 -9.48
C GLN A 346 12.19 -5.03 -10.80
N PHE A 347 13.30 -5.75 -10.99
CA PHE A 347 13.51 -6.58 -12.16
C PHE A 347 12.44 -7.67 -12.30
N LEU A 348 12.06 -8.33 -11.19
CA LEU A 348 10.98 -9.31 -11.16
C LEU A 348 9.64 -8.67 -11.54
N ARG A 349 9.36 -7.45 -11.03
CA ARG A 349 8.14 -6.70 -11.34
C ARG A 349 8.03 -6.43 -12.84
N GLU A 350 9.08 -5.90 -13.45
CA GLU A 350 9.10 -5.55 -14.88
C GLU A 350 8.99 -6.77 -15.80
N ARG A 351 9.65 -7.87 -15.45
CA ARG A 351 9.74 -9.05 -16.33
C ARG A 351 8.60 -10.05 -16.17
N VAL A 352 8.08 -10.19 -14.96
CA VAL A 352 7.14 -11.28 -14.62
C VAL A 352 5.78 -10.73 -14.19
N ILE A 353 5.73 -9.77 -13.27
CA ILE A 353 4.47 -9.24 -12.74
C ILE A 353 3.80 -8.32 -13.77
N LYS A 354 4.55 -7.42 -14.38
CA LYS A 354 4.14 -6.53 -15.49
C LYS A 354 3.08 -5.48 -15.15
N PHE A 355 2.91 -5.16 -13.86
CA PHE A 355 2.09 -4.03 -13.41
C PHE A 355 2.64 -3.38 -12.15
#